data_c2f4374dce806804b62f4a35070b7af2
#
_entry.id   c2f4374dce806804b62f4a35070b7af2
#
_cell.length_a   1.000
_cell.length_b   1.000
_cell.length_c   1.000
_cell.angle_alpha   90.00
_cell.angle_beta   90.00
_cell.angle_gamma   90.00
#
_symmetry.space_group_name_H-M   'P 1'
#
loop_
_entity.id
_entity.type
_entity.pdbx_description
1 polymer ?
#
loop_
_entity_poly.entity_id
_entity_poly.type
_entity_poly.pdbx_seq_one_letter_code
_entity_poly.pdbx_strand_id
1 'polypeptide(L)'
;MAAEERSRPMLEGTPQLADWLETAGCAIAFSTYEAHRLFFLGLGEDVRLKAHERIVQRCQGLCVDRAALWVGGQSHLWRFANTLQPSDRTPSGADRLYVPRLGYMIGDVDIHDIAVGHDGVPIFVNTRFSCLSVPDADQGFRPVWKPAFISALRNEDRCHLNGLALGEDGRPMFTTALGRCDVIEGWRERRTDGGVLIDVPSGEVACAGLSMPHSPRWHRGRLWLLNSGTGELGTVDRSGRFEPACFCPGFARGLAFHGKWAVVGLSRPRGDHGTLSALPLEAALKRAGVSAQCGLAVVDTDSGTVAHMLWLHHTVNELYDVAILPGVRRAEAVGLLDARALAEAVTTPTDVPN
;
A
#
# COMPACT_ATOMS: atom_id res chain seq x y z
N MET A 1 21.78 -24.38 -1.34
CA MET A 1 20.85 -23.29 -1.68
C MET A 1 19.38 -23.73 -1.60
N ALA A 2 18.85 -24.64 -2.44
CA ALA A 2 17.42 -25.03 -2.39
C ALA A 2 16.94 -25.72 -1.08
N ALA A 3 17.80 -26.39 -0.33
CA ALA A 3 17.46 -27.04 0.94
C ALA A 3 17.46 -26.06 2.12
N GLU A 4 18.38 -25.11 2.14
CA GLU A 4 18.42 -24.03 3.15
C GLU A 4 17.25 -23.06 3.01
N GLU A 5 16.81 -22.79 1.79
CA GLU A 5 15.67 -21.93 1.52
C GLU A 5 14.35 -22.53 2.03
N ARG A 6 14.20 -23.85 2.01
CA ARG A 6 13.01 -24.57 2.54
C ARG A 6 12.96 -24.65 4.07
N SER A 7 14.07 -24.39 4.78
CA SER A 7 14.13 -24.43 6.25
C SER A 7 13.85 -23.08 6.90
N ARG A 8 13.84 -21.99 6.15
CA ARG A 8 13.56 -20.64 6.69
C ARG A 8 12.09 -20.47 7.04
N PRO A 9 11.76 -19.74 8.11
CA PRO A 9 10.37 -19.38 8.40
C PRO A 9 9.81 -18.50 7.27
N MET A 10 8.48 -18.53 7.09
CA MET A 10 7.83 -17.68 6.06
C MET A 10 8.10 -16.19 6.28
N LEU A 11 8.25 -15.78 7.53
CA LEU A 11 8.55 -14.41 7.97
C LEU A 11 9.79 -14.41 8.84
N GLU A 12 10.74 -13.55 8.52
CA GLU A 12 11.97 -13.33 9.30
C GLU A 12 12.19 -11.84 9.47
N GLY A 13 12.39 -11.38 10.71
CA GLY A 13 12.65 -9.97 11.03
C GLY A 13 14.04 -9.76 11.57
N THR A 14 14.58 -8.54 11.46
CA THR A 14 15.76 -8.13 12.24
C THR A 14 15.49 -8.32 13.72
N PRO A 15 16.51 -8.63 14.55
CA PRO A 15 16.32 -8.96 15.97
C PRO A 15 15.49 -7.92 16.75
N GLN A 16 15.67 -6.63 16.46
CA GLN A 16 15.01 -5.53 17.17
C GLN A 16 13.66 -5.09 16.56
N LEU A 17 13.17 -5.76 15.50
CA LEU A 17 11.89 -5.37 14.86
C LEU A 17 10.71 -5.52 15.82
N ALA A 18 10.70 -6.56 16.66
CA ALA A 18 9.65 -6.76 17.65
C ALA A 18 9.65 -5.65 18.71
N ASP A 19 10.82 -5.29 19.23
CA ASP A 19 10.99 -4.21 20.22
C ASP A 19 10.57 -2.86 19.62
N TRP A 20 10.87 -2.65 18.34
CA TRP A 20 10.42 -1.45 17.63
C TRP A 20 8.90 -1.40 17.52
N LEU A 21 8.22 -2.48 17.13
CA LEU A 21 6.75 -2.54 17.06
C LEU A 21 6.12 -2.28 18.43
N GLU A 22 6.69 -2.84 19.51
CA GLU A 22 6.22 -2.62 20.87
C GLU A 22 6.37 -1.16 21.27
N THR A 23 7.54 -0.57 21.06
CA THR A 23 7.82 0.84 21.40
C THR A 23 6.99 1.80 20.54
N ALA A 24 6.82 1.50 19.26
CA ALA A 24 5.99 2.29 18.34
C ALA A 24 4.48 2.16 18.67
N GLY A 25 4.07 1.12 19.39
CA GLY A 25 2.68 0.89 19.75
C GLY A 25 1.78 0.72 18.54
N CYS A 26 2.23 -0.06 17.54
CA CYS A 26 1.47 -0.27 16.32
C CYS A 26 1.61 -1.70 15.78
N ALA A 27 0.66 -2.09 14.94
CA ALA A 27 0.76 -3.22 14.03
C ALA A 27 0.84 -2.73 12.58
N ILE A 28 1.17 -3.61 11.66
CA ILE A 28 1.28 -3.31 10.23
C ILE A 28 0.33 -4.21 9.46
N ALA A 29 -0.48 -3.63 8.57
CA ALA A 29 -1.18 -4.37 7.54
C ALA A 29 -0.45 -4.20 6.21
N PHE A 30 -0.37 -5.26 5.40
CA PHE A 30 0.18 -5.19 4.05
C PHE A 30 -0.51 -6.16 3.11
N SER A 31 -0.56 -5.80 1.85
CA SER A 31 -1.21 -6.57 0.79
C SER A 31 -0.21 -7.21 -0.16
N THR A 32 -0.63 -8.32 -0.77
CA THR A 32 0.09 -8.99 -1.84
C THR A 32 -0.87 -9.27 -2.99
N TYR A 33 -0.51 -8.80 -4.15
CA TYR A 33 -1.33 -8.90 -5.35
C TYR A 33 -1.31 -10.30 -5.95
N GLU A 34 -0.10 -10.89 -6.12
CA GLU A 34 0.05 -12.23 -6.73
C GLU A 34 -0.37 -13.36 -5.79
N ALA A 35 -0.03 -13.24 -4.51
CA ALA A 35 -0.40 -14.25 -3.52
C ALA A 35 -1.83 -14.09 -3.02
N HIS A 36 -2.55 -13.03 -3.44
CA HIS A 36 -3.95 -12.78 -3.03
C HIS A 36 -4.14 -12.74 -1.51
N ARG A 37 -3.22 -12.08 -0.77
CA ARG A 37 -3.24 -12.07 0.69
C ARG A 37 -3.28 -10.65 1.26
N LEU A 38 -4.06 -10.51 2.30
CA LEU A 38 -3.99 -9.42 3.26
C LEU A 38 -3.33 -9.95 4.53
N PHE A 39 -2.21 -9.38 4.90
CA PHE A 39 -1.45 -9.74 6.09
C PHE A 39 -1.60 -8.69 7.19
N PHE A 40 -1.54 -9.16 8.43
CA PHE A 40 -1.41 -8.34 9.63
C PHE A 40 -0.20 -8.83 10.41
N LEU A 41 0.80 -7.97 10.61
CA LEU A 41 1.97 -8.21 11.43
C LEU A 41 1.82 -7.46 12.75
N GLY A 42 1.96 -8.15 13.85
CA GLY A 42 1.90 -7.58 15.19
C GLY A 42 2.69 -8.43 16.18
N LEU A 43 2.40 -8.27 17.46
CA LEU A 43 3.09 -8.95 18.56
C LEU A 43 2.18 -9.89 19.32
N GLY A 44 2.70 -11.06 19.69
CA GLY A 44 2.12 -11.91 20.70
C GLY A 44 2.33 -11.36 22.12
N GLU A 45 1.74 -12.01 23.13
CA GLU A 45 1.98 -11.68 24.54
C GLU A 45 3.45 -11.84 24.94
N ASP A 46 4.14 -12.77 24.29
CA ASP A 46 5.57 -13.08 24.43
C ASP A 46 6.50 -12.10 23.69
N VAL A 47 5.98 -10.98 23.17
CA VAL A 47 6.69 -9.96 22.37
C VAL A 47 7.33 -10.54 21.09
N ARG A 48 6.88 -11.69 20.64
CA ARG A 48 7.32 -12.26 19.38
C ARG A 48 6.42 -11.81 18.23
N LEU A 49 7.04 -11.70 17.07
CA LEU A 49 6.31 -11.39 15.83
C LEU A 49 5.23 -12.44 15.57
N LYS A 50 4.02 -11.99 15.31
CA LYS A 50 2.87 -12.80 14.91
C LYS A 50 2.30 -12.24 13.63
N ALA A 51 2.03 -13.13 12.69
CA ALA A 51 1.34 -12.79 11.46
C ALA A 51 -0.02 -13.46 11.40
N HIS A 52 -1.00 -12.76 10.86
CA HIS A 52 -2.31 -13.27 10.52
C HIS A 52 -2.58 -12.93 9.07
N GLU A 53 -3.18 -13.85 8.31
CA GLU A 53 -3.46 -13.63 6.90
C GLU A 53 -4.88 -14.00 6.51
N ARG A 54 -5.39 -13.34 5.47
CA ARG A 54 -6.67 -13.66 4.82
C ARG A 54 -6.56 -13.57 3.31
N ILE A 55 -7.34 -14.40 2.64
CA ILE A 55 -7.44 -14.35 1.19
C ILE A 55 -8.33 -13.16 0.82
N VAL A 56 -7.77 -12.26 0.01
CA VAL A 56 -8.48 -11.21 -0.70
C VAL A 56 -7.98 -11.24 -2.15
N GLN A 57 -8.87 -11.57 -3.08
CA GLN A 57 -8.51 -11.73 -4.50
C GLN A 57 -7.89 -10.45 -5.04
N ARG A 58 -6.66 -10.53 -5.58
CA ARG A 58 -5.86 -9.39 -6.05
C ARG A 58 -5.85 -8.24 -5.04
N CYS A 59 -5.44 -8.54 -3.79
CA CYS A 59 -5.35 -7.56 -2.71
C CYS A 59 -4.32 -6.48 -3.07
N GLN A 60 -4.77 -5.24 -3.18
CA GLN A 60 -3.99 -4.11 -3.67
C GLN A 60 -3.97 -2.96 -2.65
N GLY A 61 -4.47 -1.77 -3.01
CA GLY A 61 -4.43 -0.60 -2.16
C GLY A 61 -5.09 -0.79 -0.79
N LEU A 62 -4.50 -0.18 0.23
CA LEU A 62 -4.96 -0.20 1.62
C LEU A 62 -5.11 1.22 2.16
N CYS A 63 -6.15 1.44 2.97
CA CYS A 63 -6.29 2.70 3.70
C CYS A 63 -6.88 2.45 5.08
N VAL A 64 -6.20 2.95 6.11
CA VAL A 64 -6.74 2.99 7.48
C VAL A 64 -7.54 4.27 7.65
N ASP A 65 -8.81 4.13 8.01
CA ASP A 65 -9.70 5.22 8.38
C ASP A 65 -10.22 4.97 9.80
N ARG A 66 -9.66 5.69 10.78
CA ARG A 66 -9.96 5.52 12.20
C ARG A 66 -9.80 4.05 12.65
N ALA A 67 -10.89 3.37 12.99
CA ALA A 67 -10.88 1.96 13.38
C ALA A 67 -11.26 1.00 12.23
N ALA A 68 -11.40 1.49 11.01
CA ALA A 68 -11.70 0.70 9.83
C ALA A 68 -10.47 0.55 8.92
N LEU A 69 -10.47 -0.51 8.12
CA LEU A 69 -9.49 -0.75 7.07
C LEU A 69 -10.23 -0.89 5.74
N TRP A 70 -9.89 -0.04 4.77
CA TRP A 70 -10.32 -0.17 3.40
C TRP A 70 -9.31 -1.01 2.63
N VAL A 71 -9.81 -1.90 1.77
CA VAL A 71 -9.01 -2.88 1.04
C VAL A 71 -9.50 -2.96 -0.40
N GLY A 72 -8.61 -2.67 -1.34
CA GLY A 72 -8.84 -2.90 -2.75
C GLY A 72 -8.67 -4.38 -3.09
N GLY A 73 -9.70 -4.97 -3.69
CA GLY A 73 -9.65 -6.32 -4.26
C GLY A 73 -9.86 -6.28 -5.77
N GLN A 74 -9.94 -7.44 -6.41
CA GLN A 74 -10.05 -7.55 -7.87
C GLN A 74 -11.20 -6.73 -8.45
N SER A 75 -12.40 -6.87 -7.88
CA SER A 75 -13.60 -6.21 -8.37
C SER A 75 -14.38 -5.49 -7.27
N HIS A 76 -13.81 -5.41 -6.08
CA HIS A 76 -14.48 -4.87 -4.92
C HIS A 76 -13.59 -3.89 -4.18
N LEU A 77 -14.21 -2.86 -3.63
CA LEU A 77 -13.64 -2.04 -2.59
C LEU A 77 -14.30 -2.42 -1.27
N TRP A 78 -13.54 -3.08 -0.40
CA TRP A 78 -14.02 -3.58 0.88
C TRP A 78 -13.75 -2.61 2.02
N ARG A 79 -14.69 -2.50 2.95
CA ARG A 79 -14.49 -1.86 4.25
C ARG A 79 -14.62 -2.90 5.36
N PHE A 80 -13.53 -3.12 6.06
CA PHE A 80 -13.46 -3.93 7.25
C PHE A 80 -13.59 -3.02 8.48
N ALA A 81 -14.57 -3.30 9.35
CA ALA A 81 -14.75 -2.58 10.61
C ALA A 81 -14.16 -3.38 11.77
N ASN A 82 -13.51 -2.69 12.71
CA ASN A 82 -13.18 -3.33 13.98
C ASN A 82 -14.46 -3.57 14.80
N THR A 83 -14.59 -4.77 15.33
CA THR A 83 -15.76 -5.16 16.14
C THR A 83 -15.46 -5.35 17.63
N LEU A 84 -14.18 -5.25 18.04
CA LEU A 84 -13.78 -5.35 19.43
C LEU A 84 -13.87 -3.99 20.14
N GLN A 85 -14.35 -4.02 21.39
CA GLN A 85 -14.20 -2.89 22.30
C GLN A 85 -12.73 -2.82 22.79
N PRO A 86 -12.26 -1.70 23.34
CA PRO A 86 -10.87 -1.53 23.76
C PRO A 86 -10.35 -2.59 24.75
N SER A 87 -11.23 -3.11 25.62
CA SER A 87 -10.91 -4.15 26.59
C SER A 87 -10.96 -5.57 26.05
N ASP A 88 -11.59 -5.76 24.88
CA ASP A 88 -11.86 -7.09 24.35
C ASP A 88 -10.64 -7.69 23.66
N ARG A 89 -10.60 -9.00 23.59
CA ARG A 89 -9.60 -9.77 22.86
C ARG A 89 -10.28 -10.92 22.14
N THR A 90 -9.73 -11.27 20.98
CA THR A 90 -10.09 -12.54 20.33
C THR A 90 -9.62 -13.73 21.18
N PRO A 91 -10.13 -14.95 20.95
CA PRO A 91 -9.62 -16.15 21.63
C PRO A 91 -8.13 -16.38 21.47
N SER A 92 -7.52 -15.87 20.39
CA SER A 92 -6.10 -15.93 20.13
C SER A 92 -5.30 -14.77 20.74
N GLY A 93 -5.96 -13.80 21.42
CA GLY A 93 -5.35 -12.66 22.08
C GLY A 93 -5.17 -11.40 21.23
N ALA A 94 -5.79 -11.30 20.03
CA ALA A 94 -5.74 -10.08 19.24
C ALA A 94 -6.64 -8.99 19.85
N ASP A 95 -6.19 -7.74 19.80
CA ASP A 95 -6.88 -6.55 20.29
C ASP A 95 -7.62 -5.78 19.19
N ARG A 96 -7.61 -6.31 17.97
CA ARG A 96 -8.34 -5.81 16.83
C ARG A 96 -8.88 -6.97 15.99
N LEU A 97 -10.19 -6.97 15.73
CA LEU A 97 -10.83 -7.93 14.84
C LEU A 97 -11.55 -7.19 13.71
N TYR A 98 -10.98 -7.27 12.53
CA TYR A 98 -11.55 -6.70 11.31
C TYR A 98 -12.57 -7.63 10.68
N VAL A 99 -13.83 -7.16 10.57
CA VAL A 99 -14.95 -7.89 9.96
C VAL A 99 -15.39 -7.12 8.71
N PRO A 100 -15.52 -7.76 7.53
CA PRO A 100 -16.03 -7.09 6.34
C PRO A 100 -17.48 -6.68 6.57
N ARG A 101 -17.79 -5.38 6.47
CA ARG A 101 -19.12 -4.82 6.70
C ARG A 101 -19.72 -4.13 5.49
N LEU A 102 -18.88 -3.73 4.54
CA LEU A 102 -19.32 -3.07 3.32
C LEU A 102 -18.43 -3.51 2.17
N GLY A 103 -19.03 -3.80 1.03
CA GLY A 103 -18.34 -4.06 -0.22
C GLY A 103 -19.03 -3.34 -1.37
N TYR A 104 -18.29 -2.49 -2.06
CA TYR A 104 -18.73 -1.91 -3.33
C TYR A 104 -18.26 -2.79 -4.47
N MET A 105 -19.18 -3.19 -5.33
CA MET A 105 -18.89 -3.84 -6.61
C MET A 105 -18.49 -2.76 -7.61
N ILE A 106 -17.20 -2.62 -7.89
CA ILE A 106 -16.68 -1.55 -8.76
C ILE A 106 -16.12 -2.04 -10.09
N GLY A 107 -16.07 -3.36 -10.29
CA GLY A 107 -15.43 -3.99 -11.44
C GLY A 107 -13.91 -4.11 -11.29
N ASP A 108 -13.26 -4.75 -12.26
CA ASP A 108 -11.79 -4.87 -12.29
C ASP A 108 -11.18 -3.57 -12.85
N VAL A 109 -10.91 -2.63 -11.96
CA VAL A 109 -10.37 -1.31 -12.29
C VAL A 109 -8.91 -1.12 -11.85
N ASP A 110 -8.31 -2.16 -11.28
CA ASP A 110 -6.92 -2.18 -10.82
C ASP A 110 -6.64 -1.09 -9.78
N ILE A 111 -7.22 -1.26 -8.56
CA ILE A 111 -7.16 -0.25 -7.48
C ILE A 111 -5.74 -0.15 -6.91
N HIS A 112 -4.95 0.82 -7.35
CA HIS A 112 -3.57 0.95 -6.91
C HIS A 112 -3.40 1.62 -5.55
N ASP A 113 -4.25 2.58 -5.22
CA ASP A 113 -4.19 3.30 -3.94
C ASP A 113 -5.59 3.72 -3.50
N ILE A 114 -5.78 3.88 -2.20
CA ILE A 114 -7.04 4.30 -1.59
C ILE A 114 -6.74 5.38 -0.55
N ALA A 115 -7.57 6.40 -0.52
CA ALA A 115 -7.55 7.40 0.54
C ALA A 115 -8.98 7.72 0.98
N VAL A 116 -9.16 8.14 2.23
CA VAL A 116 -10.46 8.56 2.76
C VAL A 116 -10.35 10.00 3.21
N GLY A 117 -11.14 10.85 2.60
CA GLY A 117 -11.23 12.27 2.96
C GLY A 117 -11.99 12.49 4.29
N HIS A 118 -12.08 13.76 4.70
CA HIS A 118 -12.79 14.14 5.93
C HIS A 118 -14.30 13.85 5.88
N ASP A 119 -14.87 13.73 4.69
CA ASP A 119 -16.27 13.34 4.45
C ASP A 119 -16.53 11.84 4.64
N GLY A 120 -15.47 11.03 4.86
CA GLY A 120 -15.56 9.59 5.03
C GLY A 120 -15.80 8.81 3.73
N VAL A 121 -15.80 9.49 2.57
CA VAL A 121 -15.94 8.84 1.27
C VAL A 121 -14.58 8.33 0.79
N PRO A 122 -14.45 7.04 0.45
CA PRO A 122 -13.20 6.54 -0.11
C PRO A 122 -13.01 7.04 -1.54
N ILE A 123 -11.83 7.58 -1.80
CA ILE A 123 -11.35 7.93 -3.14
C ILE A 123 -10.28 6.90 -3.49
N PHE A 124 -10.33 6.35 -4.67
CA PHE A 124 -9.36 5.36 -5.12
C PHE A 124 -8.78 5.69 -6.50
N VAL A 125 -7.57 5.22 -6.70
CA VAL A 125 -6.91 5.30 -8.00
C VAL A 125 -7.47 4.19 -8.88
N ASN A 126 -8.16 4.59 -9.95
CA ASN A 126 -8.66 3.72 -10.99
C ASN A 126 -7.65 3.69 -12.14
N THR A 127 -6.71 2.76 -12.07
CA THR A 127 -5.58 2.68 -13.00
C THR A 127 -6.03 2.35 -14.42
N ARG A 128 -6.98 1.43 -14.56
CA ARG A 128 -7.52 1.02 -15.86
C ARG A 128 -8.07 2.20 -16.65
N PHE A 129 -8.77 3.12 -15.97
CA PHE A 129 -9.37 4.30 -16.61
C PHE A 129 -8.52 5.56 -16.48
N SER A 130 -7.34 5.47 -15.86
CA SER A 130 -6.41 6.60 -15.66
C SER A 130 -7.08 7.79 -14.96
N CYS A 131 -7.81 7.54 -13.87
CA CYS A 131 -8.56 8.57 -13.13
C CYS A 131 -8.60 8.30 -11.62
N LEU A 132 -8.97 9.31 -10.84
CA LEU A 132 -9.42 9.16 -9.47
C LEU A 132 -10.94 8.94 -9.48
N SER A 133 -11.41 8.00 -8.67
CA SER A 133 -12.82 7.62 -8.63
C SER A 133 -13.31 7.47 -7.20
N VAL A 134 -14.62 7.58 -7.03
CA VAL A 134 -15.35 7.22 -5.82
C VAL A 134 -16.31 6.08 -6.13
N PRO A 135 -16.73 5.25 -5.15
CA PRO A 135 -17.77 4.26 -5.35
C PRO A 135 -19.07 4.91 -5.79
N ASP A 136 -19.81 4.20 -6.63
CA ASP A 136 -21.13 4.61 -7.10
C ASP A 136 -22.08 3.40 -7.07
N ALA A 137 -23.28 3.57 -6.54
CA ALA A 137 -24.20 2.46 -6.33
C ALA A 137 -24.77 1.89 -7.63
N ASP A 138 -24.90 2.73 -8.66
CA ASP A 138 -25.53 2.35 -9.93
C ASP A 138 -24.51 1.94 -10.99
N GLN A 139 -23.35 2.61 -11.02
CA GLN A 139 -22.33 2.41 -12.05
C GLN A 139 -21.08 1.66 -11.53
N GLY A 140 -21.06 1.30 -10.23
CA GLY A 140 -19.90 0.74 -9.56
C GLY A 140 -18.89 1.80 -9.14
N PHE A 141 -18.53 2.71 -10.04
CA PHE A 141 -17.68 3.86 -9.72
C PHE A 141 -18.04 5.11 -10.52
N ARG A 142 -17.72 6.27 -9.96
CA ARG A 142 -17.84 7.58 -10.62
C ARG A 142 -16.48 8.27 -10.61
N PRO A 143 -15.94 8.64 -11.79
CA PRO A 143 -14.71 9.42 -11.89
C PRO A 143 -14.92 10.82 -11.27
N VAL A 144 -13.93 11.28 -10.51
CA VAL A 144 -13.92 12.62 -9.88
C VAL A 144 -12.81 13.52 -10.41
N TRP A 145 -11.77 12.93 -10.99
CA TRP A 145 -10.66 13.65 -11.60
C TRP A 145 -9.87 12.75 -12.56
N LYS A 146 -9.27 13.34 -13.59
CA LYS A 146 -8.29 12.68 -14.48
C LYS A 146 -7.18 13.64 -14.87
N PRO A 147 -5.98 13.16 -15.22
CA PRO A 147 -4.93 14.01 -15.77
C PRO A 147 -5.39 14.74 -17.03
N ALA A 148 -4.97 16.01 -17.20
CA ALA A 148 -5.34 16.82 -18.35
C ALA A 148 -4.88 16.22 -19.69
N PHE A 149 -3.80 15.45 -19.69
CA PHE A 149 -3.29 14.81 -20.89
C PHE A 149 -4.04 13.52 -21.29
N ILE A 150 -4.94 13.01 -20.46
CA ILE A 150 -5.82 11.87 -20.80
C ILE A 150 -7.04 12.40 -21.55
N SER A 151 -7.14 12.07 -22.82
CA SER A 151 -8.21 12.58 -23.70
C SER A 151 -9.58 11.99 -23.39
N ALA A 152 -9.63 10.69 -23.05
CA ALA A 152 -10.88 9.99 -22.76
C ALA A 152 -10.71 8.94 -21.66
N LEU A 153 -11.76 8.73 -20.86
CA LEU A 153 -11.83 7.65 -19.89
C LEU A 153 -12.14 6.33 -20.61
N ARG A 154 -11.15 5.45 -20.70
CA ARG A 154 -11.23 4.14 -21.35
C ARG A 154 -10.49 3.11 -20.53
N ASN A 155 -10.94 1.88 -20.54
CA ASN A 155 -10.27 0.74 -19.89
C ASN A 155 -9.02 0.31 -20.68
N GLU A 156 -8.00 1.15 -20.70
CA GLU A 156 -6.80 1.00 -21.55
C GLU A 156 -5.48 1.21 -20.79
N ASP A 157 -5.53 1.51 -19.49
CA ASP A 157 -4.34 1.73 -18.65
C ASP A 157 -3.29 2.63 -19.31
N ARG A 158 -3.71 3.81 -19.80
CA ARG A 158 -2.89 4.66 -20.66
C ARG A 158 -1.65 5.22 -19.98
N CYS A 159 -1.78 5.77 -18.77
CA CYS A 159 -0.67 6.39 -18.04
C CYS A 159 -0.23 5.62 -16.78
N HIS A 160 -0.94 4.56 -16.43
CA HIS A 160 -0.77 3.81 -15.19
C HIS A 160 -0.76 4.74 -13.97
N LEU A 161 -1.88 5.42 -13.78
CA LEU A 161 -2.11 6.22 -12.57
C LEU A 161 -2.09 5.26 -11.37
N ASN A 162 -1.30 5.57 -10.31
CA ASN A 162 -1.09 4.53 -9.30
C ASN A 162 -1.10 4.98 -7.84
N GLY A 163 -0.70 6.18 -7.52
CA GLY A 163 -0.63 6.63 -6.13
C GLY A 163 -1.43 7.89 -5.86
N LEU A 164 -1.91 8.07 -4.63
CA LEU A 164 -2.72 9.21 -4.20
C LEU A 164 -2.27 9.73 -2.85
N ALA A 165 -2.00 11.02 -2.75
CA ALA A 165 -1.83 11.74 -1.49
C ALA A 165 -2.96 12.72 -1.28
N LEU A 166 -3.51 12.75 -0.05
CA LEU A 166 -4.41 13.81 0.39
C LEU A 166 -3.62 14.96 0.99
N GLY A 167 -4.16 16.17 0.86
CA GLY A 167 -3.73 17.34 1.62
C GLY A 167 -4.27 17.32 3.06
N GLU A 168 -3.88 18.31 3.84
CA GLU A 168 -4.35 18.48 5.22
C GLU A 168 -5.87 18.74 5.30
N ASP A 169 -6.46 19.21 4.22
CA ASP A 169 -7.90 19.42 4.06
C ASP A 169 -8.67 18.12 3.73
N GLY A 170 -7.97 16.99 3.63
CA GLY A 170 -8.56 15.69 3.28
C GLY A 170 -8.98 15.55 1.81
N ARG A 171 -8.50 16.43 0.93
CA ARG A 171 -8.78 16.37 -0.52
C ARG A 171 -7.58 15.81 -1.29
N PRO A 172 -7.80 15.20 -2.48
CA PRO A 172 -6.71 14.82 -3.37
C PRO A 172 -5.79 16.00 -3.66
N MET A 173 -4.50 15.81 -3.32
CA MET A 173 -3.46 16.83 -3.49
C MET A 173 -2.46 16.44 -4.56
N PHE A 174 -1.95 15.21 -4.51
CA PHE A 174 -0.99 14.70 -5.48
C PHE A 174 -1.33 13.28 -5.92
N THR A 175 -1.01 12.98 -7.17
CA THR A 175 -1.11 11.62 -7.71
C THR A 175 0.11 11.30 -8.57
N THR A 176 0.49 10.02 -8.63
CA THR A 176 1.60 9.55 -9.47
C THR A 176 1.10 8.79 -10.68
N ALA A 177 1.81 8.90 -11.81
CA ALA A 177 1.61 8.09 -12.99
C ALA A 177 2.97 7.57 -13.50
N LEU A 178 2.99 6.36 -14.05
CA LEU A 178 4.22 5.75 -14.57
C LEU A 178 4.67 6.35 -15.91
N GLY A 179 3.77 7.03 -16.61
CA GLY A 179 4.11 7.73 -17.84
C GLY A 179 3.12 8.84 -18.20
N ARG A 180 3.61 9.96 -18.67
CA ARG A 180 2.78 11.01 -19.28
C ARG A 180 2.42 10.63 -20.72
N CYS A 181 1.42 9.77 -20.89
CA CYS A 181 0.99 9.26 -22.18
C CYS A 181 -0.51 9.02 -22.23
N ASP A 182 -1.06 9.04 -23.44
CA ASP A 182 -2.49 8.91 -23.73
C ASP A 182 -2.75 7.82 -24.79
N VAL A 183 -1.93 6.77 -24.76
CA VAL A 183 -2.09 5.59 -25.62
C VAL A 183 -2.14 4.32 -24.78
N ILE A 184 -2.78 3.28 -25.28
CA ILE A 184 -2.97 1.99 -24.58
C ILE A 184 -1.62 1.51 -24.05
N GLU A 185 -1.54 1.31 -22.72
CA GLU A 185 -0.34 0.83 -22.01
C GLU A 185 0.98 1.57 -22.34
N GLY A 186 0.90 2.80 -22.87
CA GLY A 186 2.06 3.55 -23.37
C GLY A 186 3.12 3.89 -22.32
N TRP A 187 2.77 3.77 -21.05
CA TRP A 187 3.71 3.91 -19.94
C TRP A 187 4.81 2.84 -19.94
N ARG A 188 4.57 1.66 -20.56
CA ARG A 188 5.52 0.53 -20.53
C ARG A 188 6.87 0.86 -21.18
N GLU A 189 6.86 1.71 -22.19
CA GLU A 189 8.07 2.17 -22.89
C GLU A 189 8.81 3.30 -22.16
N ARG A 190 8.21 3.84 -21.08
CA ARG A 190 8.68 5.02 -20.34
C ARG A 190 9.05 4.73 -18.89
N ARG A 191 9.27 3.45 -18.54
CA ARG A 191 9.45 3.00 -17.15
C ARG A 191 10.69 3.57 -16.45
N THR A 192 11.71 3.96 -17.22
CA THR A 192 12.99 4.43 -16.64
C THR A 192 12.97 5.87 -16.16
N ASP A 193 12.21 6.75 -16.84
CA ASP A 193 12.24 8.20 -16.62
C ASP A 193 10.95 8.93 -17.01
N GLY A 194 9.93 8.21 -17.47
CA GLY A 194 8.66 8.79 -17.92
C GLY A 194 7.67 9.09 -16.78
N GLY A 195 7.97 8.66 -15.57
CA GLY A 195 7.10 8.81 -14.41
C GLY A 195 6.96 10.26 -13.97
N VAL A 196 5.76 10.60 -13.51
CA VAL A 196 5.40 11.95 -13.08
C VAL A 196 4.63 11.95 -11.77
N LEU A 197 4.81 13.02 -11.00
CA LEU A 197 3.94 13.44 -9.92
C LEU A 197 3.09 14.61 -10.43
N ILE A 198 1.79 14.55 -10.21
CA ILE A 198 0.82 15.53 -10.70
C ILE A 198 0.16 16.20 -9.50
N ASP A 199 0.11 17.52 -9.50
CA ASP A 199 -0.69 18.32 -8.59
C ASP A 199 -2.17 18.22 -9.05
N VAL A 200 -3.02 17.65 -8.20
CA VAL A 200 -4.41 17.36 -8.56
C VAL A 200 -5.25 18.62 -8.71
N PRO A 201 -5.15 19.61 -7.82
CA PRO A 201 -5.90 20.86 -7.95
C PRO A 201 -5.60 21.65 -9.21
N SER A 202 -4.34 21.79 -9.60
CA SER A 202 -3.95 22.53 -10.81
C SER A 202 -3.99 21.68 -12.08
N GLY A 203 -3.84 20.35 -11.96
CA GLY A 203 -3.64 19.42 -13.08
C GLY A 203 -2.22 19.48 -13.67
N GLU A 204 -1.31 20.23 -13.07
CA GLU A 204 0.06 20.43 -13.54
C GLU A 204 0.99 19.30 -13.09
N VAL A 205 2.05 19.06 -13.88
CA VAL A 205 3.11 18.13 -13.46
C VAL A 205 4.02 18.81 -12.45
N ALA A 206 3.97 18.34 -11.21
CA ALA A 206 4.78 18.87 -10.10
C ALA A 206 6.22 18.32 -10.09
N CYS A 207 6.43 17.08 -10.57
CA CYS A 207 7.75 16.47 -10.70
C CYS A 207 7.73 15.51 -11.89
N ALA A 208 8.81 15.47 -12.67
CA ALA A 208 8.97 14.58 -13.82
C ALA A 208 10.33 13.88 -13.78
N GLY A 209 10.55 12.94 -14.71
CA GLY A 209 11.82 12.18 -14.79
C GLY A 209 11.93 11.08 -13.72
N LEU A 210 10.83 10.67 -13.14
CA LEU A 210 10.79 9.60 -12.15
C LEU A 210 10.75 8.22 -12.83
N SER A 211 11.34 7.23 -12.17
CA SER A 211 11.27 5.83 -12.60
C SER A 211 10.20 5.09 -11.82
N MET A 212 9.05 4.85 -12.44
CA MET A 212 7.92 4.13 -11.84
C MET A 212 7.56 4.64 -10.43
N PRO A 213 7.17 5.92 -10.25
CA PRO A 213 6.88 6.48 -8.93
C PRO A 213 5.63 5.87 -8.31
N HIS A 214 5.65 5.58 -7.00
CA HIS A 214 4.53 5.02 -6.23
C HIS A 214 4.31 5.76 -4.92
N SER A 215 3.11 5.57 -4.37
CA SER A 215 2.74 5.87 -2.98
C SER A 215 3.14 7.27 -2.52
N PRO A 216 2.73 8.36 -3.21
CA PRO A 216 2.94 9.70 -2.68
C PRO A 216 2.22 9.85 -1.35
N ARG A 217 2.86 10.49 -0.36
CA ARG A 217 2.28 10.73 0.97
C ARG A 217 2.71 12.09 1.49
N TRP A 218 1.76 12.89 1.95
CA TRP A 218 2.05 14.11 2.68
C TRP A 218 2.31 13.77 4.15
N HIS A 219 3.53 14.01 4.63
CA HIS A 219 3.89 13.68 6.00
C HIS A 219 4.89 14.69 6.58
N ARG A 220 4.60 15.22 7.78
CA ARG A 220 5.44 16.20 8.51
C ARG A 220 5.84 17.41 7.63
N GLY A 221 4.88 17.94 6.87
CA GLY A 221 5.07 19.12 6.01
C GLY A 221 5.90 18.86 4.76
N ARG A 222 6.15 17.60 4.39
CA ARG A 222 6.88 17.19 3.19
C ARG A 222 6.07 16.22 2.35
N LEU A 223 6.29 16.29 1.06
CA LEU A 223 5.75 15.32 0.11
C LEU A 223 6.78 14.22 -0.13
N TRP A 224 6.46 13.03 0.33
CA TRP A 224 7.26 11.82 0.17
C TRP A 224 6.72 10.98 -0.96
N LEU A 225 7.59 10.24 -1.66
CA LEU A 225 7.20 9.20 -2.60
C LEU A 225 8.30 8.14 -2.75
N LEU A 226 7.93 7.03 -3.37
CA LEU A 226 8.83 5.98 -3.77
C LEU A 226 9.18 6.15 -5.24
N ASN A 227 10.45 6.38 -5.57
CA ASN A 227 10.99 6.27 -6.92
C ASN A 227 11.37 4.80 -7.15
N SER A 228 10.35 3.98 -7.42
CA SER A 228 10.44 2.52 -7.27
C SER A 228 11.42 1.88 -8.23
N GLY A 229 11.54 2.43 -9.45
CA GLY A 229 12.47 1.93 -10.45
C GLY A 229 13.95 2.21 -10.12
N THR A 230 14.23 3.06 -9.14
CA THR A 230 15.58 3.29 -8.57
C THR A 230 15.75 2.62 -7.19
N GLY A 231 14.64 2.19 -6.56
CA GLY A 231 14.63 1.65 -5.21
C GLY A 231 14.77 2.70 -4.11
N GLU A 232 14.33 3.93 -4.36
CA GLU A 232 14.55 5.06 -3.45
C GLU A 232 13.26 5.59 -2.83
N LEU A 233 13.26 5.77 -1.52
CA LEU A 233 12.36 6.64 -0.79
C LEU A 233 12.96 8.05 -0.79
N GLY A 234 12.15 9.07 -1.10
CA GLY A 234 12.61 10.45 -1.07
C GLY A 234 11.49 11.46 -0.99
N THR A 235 11.84 12.73 -1.05
CA THR A 235 10.90 13.85 -1.03
C THR A 235 10.94 14.64 -2.33
N VAL A 236 9.83 15.32 -2.65
CA VAL A 236 9.80 16.30 -3.73
C VAL A 236 9.78 17.69 -3.14
N ASP A 237 10.75 18.50 -3.52
CA ASP A 237 10.87 19.87 -3.07
C ASP A 237 9.89 20.82 -3.82
N ARG A 238 9.83 22.09 -3.38
CA ARG A 238 8.95 23.10 -3.99
C ARG A 238 9.33 23.46 -5.43
N SER A 239 10.54 23.12 -5.88
CA SER A 239 10.98 23.32 -7.26
C SER A 239 10.59 22.15 -8.18
N GLY A 240 9.97 21.10 -7.62
CA GLY A 240 9.60 19.89 -8.34
C GLY A 240 10.74 18.90 -8.53
N ARG A 241 11.82 19.02 -7.73
CA ARG A 241 12.95 18.09 -7.79
C ARG A 241 12.76 16.96 -6.76
N PHE A 242 12.95 15.72 -7.20
CA PHE A 242 13.04 14.58 -6.31
C PHE A 242 14.39 14.53 -5.60
N GLU A 243 14.37 14.41 -4.29
CA GLU A 243 15.54 14.29 -3.43
C GLU A 243 15.53 12.94 -2.72
N PRO A 244 16.43 12.01 -3.11
CA PRO A 244 16.54 10.71 -2.46
C PRO A 244 16.93 10.86 -0.99
N ALA A 245 16.24 10.13 -0.10
CA ALA A 245 16.53 10.10 1.33
C ALA A 245 17.09 8.74 1.76
N CYS A 246 16.59 7.63 1.18
CA CYS A 246 17.00 6.28 1.56
C CYS A 246 16.91 5.32 0.37
N PHE A 247 17.93 4.50 0.18
CA PHE A 247 17.87 3.35 -0.72
C PHE A 247 17.24 2.15 0.01
N CYS A 248 16.16 1.61 -0.57
CA CYS A 248 15.45 0.43 -0.10
C CYS A 248 15.77 -0.74 -1.05
N PRO A 249 16.32 -1.87 -0.59
CA PRO A 249 16.88 -2.90 -1.46
C PRO A 249 15.81 -3.81 -2.10
N GLY A 250 15.01 -3.25 -2.98
CA GLY A 250 13.92 -3.91 -3.70
C GLY A 250 13.10 -2.93 -4.52
N PHE A 251 12.15 -3.45 -5.27
CA PHE A 251 11.16 -2.58 -5.93
C PHE A 251 10.19 -2.08 -4.86
N ALA A 252 10.34 -0.81 -4.51
CA ALA A 252 9.62 -0.20 -3.41
C ALA A 252 8.15 0.08 -3.79
N ARG A 253 7.20 -0.42 -2.99
CA ARG A 253 5.76 -0.28 -3.21
C ARG A 253 5.01 -0.29 -1.89
N GLY A 254 4.05 0.61 -1.72
CA GLY A 254 3.39 0.82 -0.43
C GLY A 254 4.26 1.63 0.54
N LEU A 255 3.71 2.73 1.05
CA LEU A 255 4.38 3.65 1.96
C LEU A 255 3.40 4.11 3.03
N ALA A 256 3.74 3.87 4.30
CA ALA A 256 3.01 4.38 5.44
C ALA A 256 3.96 4.98 6.48
N PHE A 257 3.48 5.95 7.25
CA PHE A 257 4.28 6.65 8.25
C PHE A 257 3.75 6.45 9.66
N HIS A 258 4.69 6.37 10.62
CA HIS A 258 4.41 6.41 12.05
C HIS A 258 5.47 7.26 12.77
N GLY A 259 5.11 8.48 13.16
CA GLY A 259 6.07 9.44 13.69
C GLY A 259 7.19 9.75 12.69
N LYS A 260 8.45 9.45 13.05
CA LYS A 260 9.61 9.59 12.17
C LYS A 260 9.88 8.36 11.28
N TRP A 261 9.09 7.31 11.44
CA TRP A 261 9.32 6.06 10.74
C TRP A 261 8.50 5.97 9.47
N ALA A 262 9.15 5.63 8.36
CA ALA A 262 8.50 5.22 7.13
C ALA A 262 8.57 3.69 7.01
N VAL A 263 7.43 3.04 6.77
CA VAL A 263 7.37 1.61 6.45
C VAL A 263 7.13 1.47 4.96
N VAL A 264 8.07 0.80 4.29
CA VAL A 264 8.13 0.64 2.83
C VAL A 264 7.99 -0.85 2.50
N GLY A 265 7.04 -1.19 1.65
CA GLY A 265 6.93 -2.52 1.06
C GLY A 265 7.96 -2.72 -0.05
N LEU A 266 8.55 -3.90 -0.10
CA LEU A 266 9.57 -4.27 -1.08
C LEU A 266 9.18 -5.53 -1.82
N SER A 267 9.44 -5.55 -3.12
CA SER A 267 9.20 -6.69 -4.00
C SER A 267 10.47 -7.12 -4.71
N ARG A 268 10.58 -8.41 -5.01
CA ARG A 268 11.61 -8.94 -5.92
C ARG A 268 11.20 -8.71 -7.37
N PRO A 269 12.16 -8.50 -8.29
CA PRO A 269 11.86 -8.52 -9.72
C PRO A 269 11.24 -9.86 -10.14
N ARG A 270 10.25 -9.80 -11.03
CA ARG A 270 9.63 -11.00 -11.61
C ARG A 270 10.49 -11.47 -12.78
N GLY A 271 11.16 -12.63 -12.66
CA GLY A 271 11.84 -13.35 -13.72
C GLY A 271 12.59 -12.54 -14.79
N ASP A 272 13.23 -13.18 -15.74
CA ASP A 272 14.11 -12.54 -16.74
C ASP A 272 13.40 -11.58 -17.74
N HIS A 273 12.08 -11.59 -17.80
CA HIS A 273 11.28 -10.75 -18.71
C HIS A 273 10.16 -9.97 -18.01
N GLY A 274 10.19 -9.86 -16.66
CA GLY A 274 9.15 -9.18 -15.89
C GLY A 274 9.16 -7.65 -16.05
N THR A 275 8.09 -7.00 -15.54
CA THR A 275 7.89 -5.55 -15.55
C THR A 275 9.06 -4.77 -14.95
N LEU A 276 9.90 -5.41 -14.13
CA LEU A 276 11.00 -4.78 -13.40
C LEU A 276 12.39 -5.00 -14.06
N SER A 277 12.46 -5.69 -15.20
CA SER A 277 13.70 -5.84 -15.94
C SER A 277 14.14 -4.50 -16.56
N ALA A 278 15.44 -4.28 -16.66
CA ALA A 278 16.06 -3.07 -17.22
C ALA A 278 15.75 -1.76 -16.48
N LEU A 279 15.30 -1.82 -15.21
CA LEU A 279 15.17 -0.63 -14.38
C LEU A 279 16.50 -0.21 -13.75
N PRO A 280 16.69 1.08 -13.43
CA PRO A 280 17.87 1.56 -12.72
C PRO A 280 18.14 0.85 -11.39
N LEU A 281 17.11 0.26 -10.78
CA LEU A 281 17.19 -0.55 -9.56
C LEU A 281 18.22 -1.68 -9.66
N GLU A 282 18.32 -2.36 -10.79
CA GLU A 282 19.28 -3.45 -10.99
C GLU A 282 20.73 -2.98 -10.77
N ALA A 283 21.08 -1.84 -11.37
CA ALA A 283 22.39 -1.24 -11.19
C ALA A 283 22.60 -0.72 -9.74
N ALA A 284 21.55 -0.22 -9.09
CA ALA A 284 21.61 0.23 -7.70
C ALA A 284 21.85 -0.94 -6.73
N LEU A 285 21.15 -2.06 -6.90
CA LEU A 285 21.35 -3.29 -6.12
C LEU A 285 22.78 -3.82 -6.29
N LYS A 286 23.28 -3.85 -7.54
CA LYS A 286 24.65 -4.27 -7.82
C LYS A 286 25.69 -3.37 -7.15
N ARG A 287 25.52 -2.04 -7.18
CA ARG A 287 26.41 -1.09 -6.49
C ARG A 287 26.38 -1.27 -4.98
N ALA A 288 25.21 -1.56 -4.41
CA ALA A 288 25.05 -1.81 -2.99
C ALA A 288 25.52 -3.21 -2.54
N GLY A 289 25.84 -4.12 -3.49
CA GLY A 289 26.26 -5.49 -3.19
C GLY A 289 25.16 -6.35 -2.56
N VAL A 290 23.89 -6.05 -2.84
CA VAL A 290 22.73 -6.76 -2.27
C VAL A 290 21.80 -7.27 -3.36
N SER A 291 21.04 -8.32 -3.04
CA SER A 291 19.96 -8.81 -3.88
C SER A 291 18.65 -8.12 -3.52
N ALA A 292 17.73 -8.04 -4.48
CA ALA A 292 16.39 -7.52 -4.23
C ALA A 292 15.67 -8.34 -3.15
N GLN A 293 15.08 -7.65 -2.19
CA GLN A 293 14.36 -8.24 -1.07
C GLN A 293 12.85 -8.20 -1.33
N CYS A 294 12.11 -9.14 -0.73
CA CYS A 294 10.66 -9.05 -0.58
C CYS A 294 10.33 -8.97 0.91
N GLY A 295 9.57 -7.97 1.30
CA GLY A 295 9.24 -7.73 2.70
C GLY A 295 8.97 -6.27 3.02
N LEU A 296 9.27 -5.86 4.26
CA LEU A 296 9.10 -4.50 4.75
C LEU A 296 10.45 -3.93 5.18
N ALA A 297 10.72 -2.68 4.78
CA ALA A 297 11.79 -1.88 5.34
C ALA A 297 11.21 -0.79 6.25
N VAL A 298 11.71 -0.68 7.47
CA VAL A 298 11.43 0.42 8.38
C VAL A 298 12.56 1.42 8.30
N VAL A 299 12.27 2.59 7.79
CA VAL A 299 13.26 3.66 7.54
C VAL A 299 13.10 4.74 8.59
N ASP A 300 14.18 5.14 9.23
CA ASP A 300 14.25 6.35 10.03
C ASP A 300 14.39 7.55 9.08
N THR A 301 13.37 8.39 8.97
CA THR A 301 13.35 9.52 8.04
C THR A 301 14.25 10.68 8.45
N ASP A 302 14.66 10.73 9.71
CA ASP A 302 15.57 11.78 10.21
C ASP A 302 17.02 11.45 9.84
N SER A 303 17.43 10.17 9.86
CA SER A 303 18.78 9.73 9.46
C SER A 303 18.88 9.25 8.00
N GLY A 304 17.75 8.94 7.36
CA GLY A 304 17.73 8.36 6.01
C GLY A 304 18.25 6.91 5.95
N THR A 305 18.13 6.14 7.03
CA THR A 305 18.66 4.77 7.12
C THR A 305 17.56 3.73 7.33
N VAL A 306 17.76 2.53 6.75
CA VAL A 306 16.92 1.37 7.06
C VAL A 306 17.30 0.86 8.45
N ALA A 307 16.40 1.01 9.42
CA ALA A 307 16.59 0.59 10.80
C ALA A 307 16.23 -0.88 11.02
N HIS A 308 15.13 -1.34 10.42
CA HIS A 308 14.66 -2.72 10.55
C HIS A 308 14.19 -3.26 9.22
N MET A 309 14.24 -4.59 9.10
CA MET A 309 13.71 -5.34 7.95
C MET A 309 12.82 -6.48 8.43
N LEU A 310 11.77 -6.74 7.67
CA LEU A 310 11.03 -8.01 7.67
C LEU A 310 11.20 -8.63 6.29
N TRP A 311 11.62 -9.88 6.23
CA TRP A 311 11.72 -10.63 4.98
C TRP A 311 10.55 -11.60 4.85
N LEU A 312 10.01 -11.66 3.65
CA LEU A 312 9.07 -12.69 3.22
C LEU A 312 9.81 -13.72 2.37
N HIS A 313 9.66 -14.97 2.74
CA HIS A 313 10.31 -16.09 2.07
C HIS A 313 9.28 -16.95 1.32
N HIS A 314 9.77 -17.88 0.50
CA HIS A 314 8.99 -18.86 -0.24
C HIS A 314 8.08 -18.27 -1.33
N THR A 315 6.76 -18.37 -1.14
CA THR A 315 5.77 -18.11 -2.18
C THR A 315 5.43 -16.63 -2.41
N VAL A 316 5.84 -15.73 -1.51
CA VAL A 316 5.58 -14.30 -1.62
C VAL A 316 6.80 -13.59 -2.19
N ASN A 317 6.68 -13.10 -3.41
CA ASN A 317 7.75 -12.36 -4.10
C ASN A 317 7.44 -10.87 -4.23
N GLU A 318 6.23 -10.46 -3.88
CA GLU A 318 5.75 -9.11 -4.12
C GLU A 318 4.88 -8.65 -2.95
N LEU A 319 5.11 -7.40 -2.50
CA LEU A 319 4.18 -6.62 -1.71
C LEU A 319 3.54 -5.55 -2.60
N TYR A 320 2.32 -5.16 -2.25
CA TYR A 320 1.60 -4.15 -3.01
C TYR A 320 1.44 -2.85 -2.24
N ASP A 321 0.83 -2.89 -1.07
CA ASP A 321 0.64 -1.70 -0.23
C ASP A 321 0.85 -2.01 1.24
N VAL A 322 1.06 -0.95 2.03
CA VAL A 322 1.35 -1.02 3.46
C VAL A 322 0.50 0.02 4.20
N ALA A 323 -0.05 -0.39 5.33
CA ALA A 323 -0.79 0.48 6.24
C ALA A 323 -0.35 0.26 7.70
N ILE A 324 -0.20 1.33 8.45
CA ILE A 324 0.06 1.27 9.89
C ILE A 324 -1.27 1.25 10.65
N LEU A 325 -1.33 0.45 11.70
CA LEU A 325 -2.46 0.32 12.63
C LEU A 325 -2.05 0.89 13.99
N PRO A 326 -2.19 2.21 14.22
CA PRO A 326 -1.75 2.84 15.46
C PRO A 326 -2.57 2.35 16.66
N GLY A 327 -1.91 2.14 17.81
CA GLY A 327 -2.55 1.67 19.04
C GLY A 327 -3.03 0.21 18.97
N VAL A 328 -2.60 -0.54 17.98
CA VAL A 328 -2.94 -1.96 17.80
C VAL A 328 -1.69 -2.80 18.06
N ARG A 329 -1.78 -3.74 18.98
CA ARG A 329 -0.71 -4.69 19.25
C ARG A 329 -0.75 -5.86 18.27
N ARG A 330 -1.97 -6.38 18.00
CA ARG A 330 -2.19 -7.52 17.11
C ARG A 330 -3.58 -7.45 16.49
N ALA A 331 -3.62 -7.49 15.19
CA ALA A 331 -4.86 -7.49 14.43
C ALA A 331 -5.14 -8.86 13.80
N GLU A 332 -6.40 -9.19 13.71
CA GLU A 332 -6.95 -10.33 12.96
C GLU A 332 -8.10 -9.86 12.09
N ALA A 333 -8.45 -10.67 11.09
CA ALA A 333 -9.62 -10.41 10.24
C ALA A 333 -10.44 -11.68 10.02
N VAL A 334 -11.74 -11.51 9.83
CA VAL A 334 -12.64 -12.54 9.33
C VAL A 334 -12.48 -12.64 7.81
N GLY A 335 -12.37 -13.85 7.29
CA GLY A 335 -12.23 -14.08 5.86
C GLY A 335 -13.52 -13.78 5.11
N LEU A 336 -13.42 -13.27 3.87
CA LEU A 336 -14.57 -12.94 3.02
C LEU A 336 -15.44 -14.15 2.66
N LEU A 337 -14.86 -15.35 2.69
CA LEU A 337 -15.55 -16.60 2.37
C LEU A 337 -15.85 -17.47 3.60
N ASP A 338 -15.55 -16.99 4.79
CA ASP A 338 -15.78 -17.70 6.05
C ASP A 338 -17.22 -17.45 6.55
N ALA A 339 -18.18 -18.18 5.98
CA ALA A 339 -19.60 -18.01 6.28
C ALA A 339 -19.92 -18.20 7.80
N ARG A 340 -19.21 -19.13 8.48
CA ARG A 340 -19.40 -19.37 9.91
C ARG A 340 -18.90 -18.18 10.73
N ALA A 341 -17.65 -17.75 10.51
CA ALA A 341 -17.09 -16.61 11.24
C ALA A 341 -17.85 -15.30 10.93
N LEU A 342 -18.35 -15.13 9.71
CA LEU A 342 -19.22 -14.01 9.35
C LEU A 342 -20.55 -14.03 10.11
N ALA A 343 -21.16 -15.21 10.27
CA ALA A 343 -22.38 -15.36 11.06
C ALA A 343 -22.15 -15.11 12.54
N GLU A 344 -21.06 -15.60 13.12
CA GLU A 344 -20.67 -15.39 14.50
C GLU A 344 -20.29 -13.92 14.79
N ALA A 345 -19.85 -13.18 13.75
CA ALA A 345 -19.49 -11.77 13.87
C ALA A 345 -20.69 -10.80 13.74
N VAL A 346 -21.93 -11.31 13.72
CA VAL A 346 -23.14 -10.48 13.79
C VAL A 346 -23.23 -9.85 15.19
N THR A 347 -23.17 -8.54 15.26
CA THR A 347 -23.33 -7.79 16.49
C THR A 347 -24.75 -7.19 16.53
N THR A 348 -25.42 -7.31 17.67
CA THR A 348 -26.69 -6.60 17.89
C THR A 348 -26.42 -5.10 17.96
N PRO A 349 -27.10 -4.25 17.18
CA PRO A 349 -27.03 -2.81 17.35
C PRO A 349 -27.42 -2.44 18.79
N THR A 350 -26.63 -1.61 19.44
CA THR A 350 -26.82 -1.31 20.88
C THR A 350 -27.97 -0.37 21.15
N ASP A 351 -28.49 0.38 20.16
CA ASP A 351 -29.64 1.26 20.32
C ASP A 351 -30.45 1.36 19.03
N VAL A 352 -31.72 1.05 19.13
CA VAL A 352 -32.72 1.52 18.16
C VAL A 352 -33.24 2.85 18.72
N PRO A 353 -33.00 4.00 18.06
CA PRO A 353 -33.62 5.26 18.50
C PRO A 353 -35.15 5.08 18.48
N ASN A 354 -35.78 5.35 19.58
CA ASN A 354 -37.26 5.41 19.67
C ASN A 354 -37.81 6.58 18.87
#